data_daaa5f7172278f6a5ff113c3b18c591a
#
_entry.id   daaa5f7172278f6a5ff113c3b18c591a
#
_cell.length_a   1.000
_cell.length_b   1.000
_cell.length_c   1.000
_cell.angle_alpha   90.00
_cell.angle_beta   90.00
_cell.angle_gamma   90.00
#
_symmetry.space_group_name_H-M   'P 1'
#
loop_
_entity.id
_entity.type
_entity.pdbx_description
1 polymer ?
#
loop_
_entity_poly.entity_id
_entity_poly.type
_entity_poly.pdbx_seq_one_letter_code
_entity_poly.pdbx_strand_id
1 'polypeptide(L)'
;VLVALLVLRSGFRVTKDSIHVLMEGTPLNISMNDIIQIIEQTKGVQSIHDLHIWTITSGLNALSCHAVIDGQLTISEGEKILREIEHALEHKGIKHVTIQMETADHNHKNSILCQIKNDSPSHHHHHHH
;
A
#
# COMPACT_ATOMS: atom_id res chain seq x y z
N VAL A 1 31.60 10.66 -29.14
CA VAL A 1 30.22 11.21 -29.06
C VAL A 1 29.20 10.11 -28.81
N LEU A 2 29.19 9.00 -29.57
CA LEU A 2 28.27 7.92 -29.40
C LEU A 2 28.36 7.25 -28.00
N VAL A 3 29.59 6.98 -27.54
CA VAL A 3 29.83 6.39 -26.21
C VAL A 3 29.37 7.34 -25.11
N ALA A 4 29.63 8.63 -25.25
CA ALA A 4 29.17 9.64 -24.28
C ALA A 4 27.63 9.68 -24.18
N LEU A 5 26.92 9.59 -25.28
CA LEU A 5 25.45 9.52 -25.31
C LEU A 5 24.91 8.27 -24.65
N LEU A 6 25.53 7.10 -24.85
CA LEU A 6 25.16 5.85 -24.22
C LEU A 6 25.38 5.91 -22.69
N VAL A 7 26.49 6.45 -22.24
CA VAL A 7 26.80 6.63 -20.82
C VAL A 7 25.78 7.58 -20.16
N LEU A 8 25.50 8.71 -20.82
CA LEU A 8 24.54 9.70 -20.33
C LEU A 8 23.13 9.10 -20.20
N ARG A 9 22.68 8.36 -21.23
CA ARG A 9 21.39 7.65 -21.23
C ARG A 9 21.33 6.63 -20.09
N SER A 10 22.39 5.84 -19.91
CA SER A 10 22.47 4.83 -18.85
C SER A 10 22.44 5.47 -17.46
N GLY A 11 23.23 6.54 -17.26
CA GLY A 11 23.24 7.28 -16.01
C GLY A 11 21.89 7.90 -15.68
N PHE A 12 21.22 8.49 -16.66
CA PHE A 12 19.87 9.05 -16.46
C PHE A 12 18.85 7.98 -16.06
N ARG A 13 18.90 6.82 -16.71
CA ARG A 13 18.00 5.69 -16.38
C ARG A 13 18.21 5.22 -14.94
N VAL A 14 19.46 4.96 -14.56
CA VAL A 14 19.79 4.52 -13.18
C VAL A 14 19.37 5.55 -12.15
N THR A 15 19.61 6.83 -12.42
CA THR A 15 19.21 7.92 -11.53
C THR A 15 17.69 7.97 -11.36
N LYS A 16 16.94 7.89 -12.46
CA LYS A 16 15.47 7.87 -12.43
C LYS A 16 14.92 6.68 -11.62
N ASP A 17 15.47 5.49 -11.85
CA ASP A 17 15.04 4.27 -11.15
C ASP A 17 15.36 4.38 -9.65
N SER A 18 16.52 4.93 -9.30
CA SER A 18 16.91 5.17 -7.91
C SER A 18 16.00 6.18 -7.21
N ILE A 19 15.66 7.28 -7.87
CA ILE A 19 14.71 8.27 -7.34
C ILE A 19 13.35 7.63 -7.12
N HIS A 20 12.88 6.81 -8.06
CA HIS A 20 11.60 6.12 -7.92
C HIS A 20 11.54 5.24 -6.67
N VAL A 21 12.61 4.49 -6.39
CA VAL A 21 12.72 3.66 -5.17
C VAL A 21 12.77 4.53 -3.91
N LEU A 22 13.59 5.59 -3.91
CA LEU A 22 13.73 6.51 -2.77
C LEU A 22 12.44 7.27 -2.44
N MET A 23 11.62 7.54 -3.45
CA MET A 23 10.31 8.19 -3.30
C MET A 23 9.18 7.21 -2.94
N GLU A 24 9.52 5.94 -2.68
CA GLU A 24 8.55 4.86 -2.40
C GLU A 24 7.45 4.79 -3.48
N GLY A 25 7.86 4.94 -4.74
CA GLY A 25 6.94 4.93 -5.87
C GLY A 25 6.24 3.58 -6.04
N THR A 26 4.97 3.63 -6.42
CA THR A 26 4.21 2.41 -6.76
C THR A 26 4.90 1.69 -7.93
N PRO A 27 5.13 0.37 -7.83
CA PRO A 27 5.76 -0.40 -8.91
C PRO A 27 4.99 -0.28 -10.22
N LEU A 28 5.68 0.04 -11.31
CA LEU A 28 5.06 0.25 -12.64
C LEU A 28 4.49 -1.04 -13.25
N ASN A 29 4.92 -2.19 -12.78
CA ASN A 29 4.54 -3.51 -13.28
C ASN A 29 3.44 -4.18 -12.45
N ILE A 30 2.88 -3.50 -11.45
CA ILE A 30 1.83 -4.03 -10.58
C ILE A 30 0.54 -3.25 -10.82
N SER A 31 -0.52 -3.98 -11.18
CA SER A 31 -1.86 -3.41 -11.28
C SER A 31 -2.50 -3.28 -9.90
N MET A 32 -2.75 -2.06 -9.47
CA MET A 32 -3.42 -1.77 -8.20
C MET A 32 -4.80 -2.45 -8.13
N ASN A 33 -5.56 -2.42 -9.23
CA ASN A 33 -6.88 -3.03 -9.29
C ASN A 33 -6.84 -4.55 -9.11
N ASP A 34 -5.83 -5.22 -9.67
CA ASP A 34 -5.67 -6.67 -9.51
C ASP A 34 -5.37 -7.02 -8.04
N ILE A 35 -4.55 -6.21 -7.39
CA ILE A 35 -4.23 -6.40 -5.97
C ILE A 35 -5.46 -6.22 -5.09
N ILE A 36 -6.24 -5.17 -5.32
CA ILE A 36 -7.51 -4.92 -4.62
C ILE A 36 -8.44 -6.13 -4.77
N GLN A 37 -8.64 -6.61 -6.00
CA GLN A 37 -9.50 -7.76 -6.26
C GLN A 37 -9.03 -9.03 -5.55
N ILE A 38 -7.73 -9.30 -5.55
CA ILE A 38 -7.16 -10.47 -4.88
C ILE A 38 -7.48 -10.45 -3.39
N ILE A 39 -7.29 -9.30 -2.73
CA ILE A 39 -7.51 -9.19 -1.29
C ILE A 39 -9.00 -9.26 -0.98
N GLU A 40 -9.84 -8.52 -1.71
CA GLU A 40 -11.29 -8.49 -1.48
C GLU A 40 -12.00 -9.82 -1.79
N GLN A 41 -11.46 -10.62 -2.72
CA GLN A 41 -12.00 -11.95 -3.04
C GLN A 41 -11.56 -13.03 -2.04
N THR A 42 -10.61 -12.75 -1.17
CA THR A 42 -10.19 -13.69 -0.13
C THR A 42 -11.33 -13.91 0.86
N LYS A 43 -11.66 -15.17 1.09
CA LYS A 43 -12.76 -15.54 1.99
C LYS A 43 -12.51 -15.01 3.41
N GLY A 44 -13.44 -14.25 3.94
CA GLY A 44 -13.37 -13.64 5.27
C GLY A 44 -13.00 -12.16 5.27
N VAL A 45 -12.56 -11.59 4.14
CA VAL A 45 -12.38 -10.16 3.96
C VAL A 45 -13.69 -9.53 3.52
N GLN A 46 -14.14 -8.49 4.20
CA GLN A 46 -15.36 -7.73 3.86
C GLN A 46 -15.04 -6.53 2.97
N SER A 47 -13.97 -5.81 3.29
CA SER A 47 -13.49 -4.66 2.53
C SER A 47 -12.03 -4.34 2.89
N ILE A 48 -11.39 -3.50 2.09
CA ILE A 48 -10.05 -2.98 2.37
C ILE A 48 -10.03 -1.47 2.26
N HIS A 49 -9.12 -0.84 2.97
CA HIS A 49 -8.82 0.59 2.86
C HIS A 49 -7.37 0.88 3.21
N ASP A 50 -6.94 2.12 3.01
CA ASP A 50 -5.56 2.59 3.24
C ASP A 50 -4.51 1.68 2.59
N LEU A 51 -4.73 1.33 1.31
CA LEU A 51 -3.82 0.49 0.54
C LEU A 51 -2.62 1.31 0.04
N HIS A 52 -1.43 0.85 0.40
CA HIS A 52 -0.15 1.36 -0.07
C HIS A 52 0.68 0.24 -0.68
N ILE A 53 1.26 0.49 -1.83
CA ILE A 53 2.20 -0.44 -2.48
C ILE A 53 3.43 0.35 -2.91
N TRP A 54 4.62 -0.10 -2.52
CA TRP A 54 5.88 0.56 -2.86
C TRP A 54 7.00 -0.44 -3.14
N THR A 55 8.05 0.04 -3.78
CA THR A 55 9.25 -0.73 -4.05
C THR A 55 10.29 -0.48 -2.97
N ILE A 56 10.73 -1.53 -2.27
CA ILE A 56 11.83 -1.44 -1.29
C ILE A 56 13.17 -1.44 -2.01
N THR A 57 13.33 -2.33 -2.96
CA THR A 57 14.50 -2.43 -3.84
C THR A 57 14.08 -3.12 -5.14
N SER A 58 14.97 -3.16 -6.12
CA SER A 58 14.68 -3.80 -7.41
C SER A 58 14.17 -5.23 -7.22
N GLY A 59 12.94 -5.49 -7.65
CA GLY A 59 12.29 -6.80 -7.55
C GLY A 59 11.72 -7.16 -6.18
N LEU A 60 11.80 -6.26 -5.19
CA LEU A 60 11.19 -6.44 -3.88
C LEU A 60 10.14 -5.36 -3.63
N ASN A 61 8.88 -5.73 -3.71
CA ASN A 61 7.76 -4.84 -3.47
C ASN A 61 7.10 -5.16 -2.13
N ALA A 62 6.62 -4.12 -1.49
CA ALA A 62 5.90 -4.19 -0.22
C ALA A 62 4.48 -3.65 -0.36
N LEU A 63 3.61 -4.11 0.51
CA LEU A 63 2.23 -3.68 0.61
C LEU A 63 1.86 -3.48 2.08
N SER A 64 1.11 -2.44 2.34
CA SER A 64 0.36 -2.30 3.58
C SER A 64 -1.09 -1.93 3.29
N CYS A 65 -2.01 -2.47 4.06
CA CYS A 65 -3.42 -2.09 4.01
C CYS A 65 -4.13 -2.43 5.31
N HIS A 66 -5.35 -1.89 5.45
CA HIS A 66 -6.30 -2.31 6.46
C HIS A 66 -7.35 -3.22 5.82
N ALA A 67 -7.63 -4.35 6.45
CA ALA A 67 -8.65 -5.30 6.02
C ALA A 67 -9.75 -5.42 7.08
N VAL A 68 -10.96 -5.14 6.68
CA VAL A 68 -12.14 -5.33 7.54
C VAL A 68 -12.57 -6.78 7.48
N ILE A 69 -12.61 -7.42 8.64
CA ILE A 69 -13.01 -8.82 8.82
C ILE A 69 -14.17 -8.93 9.81
N ASP A 70 -14.78 -10.10 9.90
CA ASP A 70 -15.80 -10.38 10.91
C ASP A 70 -15.17 -10.39 12.31
N GLY A 71 -15.72 -9.62 13.23
CA GLY A 71 -15.25 -9.53 14.63
C GLY A 71 -15.47 -10.81 15.45
N GLN A 72 -16.18 -11.79 14.93
CA GLN A 72 -16.37 -13.10 15.58
C GLN A 72 -15.25 -14.11 15.26
N LEU A 73 -14.32 -13.76 14.34
CA LEU A 73 -13.21 -14.63 14.00
C LEU A 73 -12.19 -14.72 15.14
N THR A 74 -11.68 -15.93 15.33
CA THR A 74 -10.55 -16.16 16.23
C THR A 74 -9.24 -15.65 15.60
N ILE A 75 -8.22 -15.44 16.41
CA ILE A 75 -6.88 -15.07 15.93
C ILE A 75 -6.37 -16.11 14.91
N SER A 76 -6.58 -17.40 15.17
CA SER A 76 -6.16 -18.47 14.26
C SER A 76 -6.87 -18.42 12.90
N GLU A 77 -8.12 -18.03 12.86
CA GLU A 77 -8.86 -17.84 11.60
C GLU A 77 -8.37 -16.60 10.87
N GLY A 78 -8.08 -15.53 11.58
CA GLY A 78 -7.44 -14.33 11.01
C GLY A 78 -6.07 -14.62 10.40
N GLU A 79 -5.24 -15.41 11.06
CA GLU A 79 -3.95 -15.86 10.51
C GLU A 79 -4.08 -16.67 9.22
N LYS A 80 -5.12 -17.51 9.09
CA LYS A 80 -5.36 -18.25 7.85
C LYS A 80 -5.71 -17.31 6.70
N ILE A 81 -6.57 -16.33 6.94
CA ILE A 81 -6.92 -15.30 5.96
C ILE A 81 -5.65 -14.55 5.51
N LEU A 82 -4.81 -14.14 6.46
CA LEU A 82 -3.56 -13.44 6.17
C LEU A 82 -2.64 -14.28 5.28
N ARG A 83 -2.45 -15.55 5.60
CA ARG A 83 -1.59 -16.46 4.80
C ARG A 83 -2.13 -16.68 3.38
N GLU A 84 -3.44 -16.76 3.20
CA GLU A 84 -4.05 -16.86 1.88
C GLU A 84 -3.78 -15.61 1.04
N ILE A 85 -3.90 -14.43 1.65
CA ILE A 85 -3.59 -13.16 1.00
C ILE A 85 -2.11 -13.08 0.65
N GLU A 86 -1.21 -13.35 1.60
CA GLU A 86 0.24 -13.34 1.39
C GLU A 86 0.65 -14.24 0.23
N HIS A 87 0.15 -15.48 0.20
CA HIS A 87 0.44 -16.44 -0.86
C HIS A 87 -0.05 -15.95 -2.24
N ALA A 88 -1.25 -15.38 -2.31
CA ALA A 88 -1.79 -14.84 -3.55
C ALA A 88 -1.01 -13.62 -4.06
N LEU A 89 -0.57 -12.74 -3.14
CA LEU A 89 0.20 -11.54 -3.45
C LEU A 89 1.66 -11.85 -3.85
N GLU A 90 2.25 -12.91 -3.31
CA GLU A 90 3.59 -13.36 -3.69
C GLU A 90 3.65 -13.70 -5.18
N HIS A 91 2.63 -14.35 -5.73
CA HIS A 91 2.52 -14.63 -7.17
C HIS A 91 2.41 -13.36 -8.03
N LYS A 92 2.06 -12.24 -7.45
CA LYS A 92 2.00 -10.92 -8.11
C LYS A 92 3.27 -10.07 -7.90
N GLY A 93 4.29 -10.64 -7.26
CA GLY A 93 5.57 -9.95 -7.04
C GLY A 93 5.61 -9.07 -5.79
N ILE A 94 4.65 -9.23 -4.87
CA ILE A 94 4.64 -8.56 -3.57
C ILE A 94 5.12 -9.57 -2.54
N LYS A 95 6.30 -9.34 -1.97
CA LYS A 95 6.97 -10.28 -1.04
C LYS A 95 6.93 -9.84 0.41
N HIS A 96 6.58 -8.59 0.66
CA HIS A 96 6.44 -8.06 2.01
C HIS A 96 5.05 -7.48 2.18
N VAL A 97 4.25 -8.09 3.06
CA VAL A 97 2.84 -7.74 3.26
C VAL A 97 2.61 -7.44 4.73
N THR A 98 2.00 -6.29 5.01
CA THR A 98 1.55 -5.91 6.34
C THR A 98 0.07 -5.58 6.27
N ILE A 99 -0.78 -6.36 6.93
CA ILE A 99 -2.22 -6.14 6.95
C ILE A 99 -2.67 -5.93 8.38
N GLN A 100 -3.25 -4.77 8.63
CA GLN A 100 -3.96 -4.52 9.88
C GLN A 100 -5.38 -5.03 9.75
N MET A 101 -5.75 -6.02 10.56
CA MET A 101 -7.12 -6.53 10.60
C MET A 101 -7.98 -5.67 11.51
N GLU A 102 -9.14 -5.27 11.02
CA GLU A 102 -10.09 -4.43 11.73
C GLU A 102 -11.50 -5.04 11.67
N THR A 103 -12.33 -4.65 12.62
CA THR A 103 -13.76 -4.98 12.61
C THR A 103 -14.57 -3.79 12.12
N ALA A 104 -15.77 -4.03 11.61
CA ALA A 104 -16.64 -2.98 11.06
C ALA A 104 -16.99 -1.87 12.08
N ASP A 105 -16.83 -2.11 13.38
CA ASP A 105 -17.07 -1.13 14.43
C ASP A 105 -15.98 -0.05 14.55
N HIS A 106 -14.80 -0.31 13.97
CA HIS A 106 -13.72 0.69 13.86
C HIS A 106 -13.97 1.60 12.65
N ASN A 107 -14.72 2.66 12.89
CA ASN A 107 -15.18 3.60 11.85
C ASN A 107 -14.06 4.55 11.41
N HIS A 108 -13.06 4.04 10.67
CA HIS A 108 -12.19 4.87 9.88
C HIS A 108 -12.83 5.09 8.51
N LYS A 109 -12.88 6.35 8.06
CA LYS A 109 -13.55 6.76 6.82
C LYS A 109 -13.06 5.93 5.64
N ASN A 110 -14.00 5.24 5.00
CA ASN A 110 -13.83 4.31 3.89
C ASN A 110 -13.18 4.94 2.65
N SER A 111 -11.88 5.12 2.65
CA SER A 111 -11.11 5.47 1.46
C SER A 111 -10.10 4.36 1.18
N ILE A 112 -10.15 3.76 0.00
CA ILE A 112 -9.17 2.75 -0.43
C ILE A 112 -7.75 3.33 -0.46
N LEU A 113 -7.64 4.63 -0.72
CA LEU A 113 -6.37 5.38 -0.66
C LEU A 113 -6.36 6.30 0.55
N CYS A 114 -5.25 6.32 1.28
CA CYS A 114 -5.05 7.21 2.42
C CYS A 114 -5.27 8.68 2.01
N GLN A 115 -6.29 9.31 2.58
CA GLN A 115 -6.48 10.76 2.45
C GLN A 115 -5.82 11.44 3.63
N ILE A 116 -4.63 11.98 3.42
CA ILE A 116 -3.98 12.85 4.39
C ILE A 116 -4.84 14.11 4.52
N LYS A 117 -5.57 14.23 5.63
CA LYS A 117 -6.21 15.49 5.99
C LYS A 117 -5.13 16.48 6.41
N ASN A 118 -4.93 17.50 5.61
CA ASN A 118 -4.22 18.69 6.05
C ASN A 118 -5.15 19.46 7.02
N ASP A 119 -5.14 19.08 8.30
CA ASP A 119 -5.73 19.89 9.34
C ASP A 119 -4.83 21.12 9.55
N SER A 120 -5.12 22.17 8.81
CA SER A 120 -4.56 23.49 9.10
C SER A 120 -5.11 23.93 10.47
N PRO A 121 -4.26 24.33 11.44
CA PRO A 121 -4.74 24.80 12.72
C PRO A 121 -5.52 26.10 12.53
N SER A 122 -6.83 26.04 12.74
CA SER A 122 -7.66 27.24 12.81
C SER A 122 -7.29 28.01 14.07
N HIS A 123 -6.61 29.14 13.89
CA HIS A 123 -6.41 30.10 14.97
C HIS A 123 -7.76 30.72 15.38
N HIS A 124 -8.33 30.20 16.43
CA HIS A 124 -9.41 30.91 17.13
C HIS A 124 -8.82 32.05 17.98
N HIS A 125 -8.91 33.26 17.46
CA HIS A 125 -8.74 34.46 18.25
C HIS A 125 -9.98 34.62 19.13
N HIS A 126 -9.81 34.34 20.42
CA HIS A 126 -10.77 34.81 21.43
C HIS A 126 -10.46 36.27 21.74
N HIS A 127 -11.33 37.18 21.29
CA HIS A 127 -11.42 38.54 21.82
C HIS A 127 -12.28 38.48 23.07
N HIS A 128 -11.67 38.75 24.23
CA HIS A 128 -12.38 39.11 25.44
C HIS A 128 -12.58 40.64 25.44
N HIS A 129 -13.84 41.04 25.54
CA HIS A 129 -14.25 42.35 26.03
C HIS A 129 -14.68 42.23 27.50
#